data_c273aa6f1b5802f1c49c13899a7c7fbd
#
_entry.id   c273aa6f1b5802f1c49c13899a7c7fbd
#
_cell.length_a   1.000
_cell.length_b   1.000
_cell.length_c   1.000
_cell.angle_alpha   90.00
_cell.angle_beta   90.00
_cell.angle_gamma   90.00
#
_symmetry.space_group_name_H-M   'P 1'
#
loop_
_entity.id
_entity.type
_entity.pdbx_description
1 polymer ?
#
loop_
_entity_poly.entity_id
_entity_poly.type
_entity_poly.pdbx_seq_one_letter_code
_entity_poly.pdbx_strand_id
1 'polypeptide(L)'
;MPDTRPPRPRRRFLQQLGAGGLAAALGGPACARAGWPTGPVRLIVPFPPGGATDLLARLVGRGVAARIGQQVVVDNRAGAGGTIGTAALAKAAPDGQTFGLVIATTTITAPFLFDKLPYEPERDLSLVTQLATVPMALAVHPGVPVAHAGELAPYLRRHKGQLSYGSVAIGHYGHLAADHLSRSLDAGLLHVPYKGEAPMLQDLLGGQIQLSFVTLATARAHAESGRLRLLALTGTQRHPSMPALPTFAEEGLDAEVFKLNPGWIGIAAPARTPAAVVQRMATEAVAAAREPEAAERIVAMGMDFVGSTPEAFTETFRREKPGWQRLIKQAGIRPE
;
A
#
# COMPACT_ATOMS: atom_id res chain seq x y z
N MET A 1 -63.14 8.00 -84.22
CA MET A 1 -61.93 7.23 -83.88
C MET A 1 -61.89 7.16 -82.40
N PRO A 2 -62.11 5.99 -81.81
CA PRO A 2 -62.08 5.82 -80.33
C PRO A 2 -60.66 5.44 -79.84
N ASP A 3 -60.24 6.06 -78.72
CA ASP A 3 -59.00 5.85 -77.98
C ASP A 3 -59.06 4.54 -77.21
N THR A 4 -58.20 3.59 -77.55
CA THR A 4 -58.08 2.30 -76.86
C THR A 4 -56.77 2.26 -76.07
N ARG A 5 -56.81 2.62 -74.78
CA ARG A 5 -55.72 2.35 -73.85
C ARG A 5 -56.11 1.21 -72.91
N PRO A 6 -55.23 0.18 -72.73
CA PRO A 6 -55.53 -0.92 -71.83
C PRO A 6 -55.24 -0.53 -70.33
N PRO A 7 -55.91 -1.16 -69.34
CA PRO A 7 -55.78 -0.84 -67.92
C PRO A 7 -54.50 -1.41 -67.31
N ARG A 8 -53.84 -0.60 -66.56
CA ARG A 8 -52.62 -0.96 -65.77
C ARG A 8 -52.99 -1.88 -64.60
N PRO A 9 -52.26 -3.00 -64.36
CA PRO A 9 -52.47 -3.84 -63.20
C PRO A 9 -51.75 -3.26 -62.01
N ARG A 10 -52.52 -2.65 -61.05
CA ARG A 10 -52.06 -2.05 -59.81
C ARG A 10 -52.09 -3.00 -58.60
N ARG A 11 -52.05 -4.31 -58.76
CA ARG A 11 -52.35 -5.25 -57.63
C ARG A 11 -51.31 -6.34 -57.39
N ARG A 12 -50.09 -6.27 -57.93
CA ARG A 12 -49.07 -7.32 -57.67
C ARG A 12 -47.77 -6.82 -57.02
N PHE A 13 -47.73 -5.60 -56.49
CA PHE A 13 -46.48 -5.03 -55.88
C PHE A 13 -46.49 -4.98 -54.36
N LEU A 14 -47.50 -5.51 -53.70
CA LEU A 14 -47.61 -5.45 -52.20
C LEU A 14 -47.44 -6.81 -51.49
N GLN A 15 -46.99 -7.87 -52.15
CA GLN A 15 -46.80 -9.20 -51.53
C GLN A 15 -45.36 -9.69 -51.48
N GLN A 16 -44.35 -8.88 -51.79
CA GLN A 16 -42.93 -9.27 -51.72
C GLN A 16 -42.09 -8.46 -50.76
N LEU A 17 -42.66 -7.67 -49.84
CA LEU A 17 -41.97 -6.87 -48.82
C LEU A 17 -42.10 -7.43 -47.37
N GLY A 18 -42.56 -8.65 -47.20
CA GLY A 18 -42.86 -9.25 -45.89
C GLY A 18 -41.88 -10.31 -45.35
N ALA A 19 -40.81 -10.69 -46.07
CA ALA A 19 -39.95 -11.79 -45.69
C ALA A 19 -38.46 -11.45 -45.46
N GLY A 20 -38.06 -10.16 -45.55
CA GLY A 20 -36.66 -9.72 -45.37
C GLY A 20 -36.35 -8.98 -44.09
N GLY A 21 -37.32 -8.77 -43.19
CA GLY A 21 -37.20 -7.85 -42.04
C GLY A 21 -36.87 -8.44 -40.67
N LEU A 22 -36.73 -9.78 -40.54
CA LEU A 22 -36.59 -10.39 -39.18
C LEU A 22 -35.21 -11.04 -38.91
N ALA A 23 -34.25 -10.94 -39.81
CA ALA A 23 -32.91 -11.54 -39.62
C ALA A 23 -31.82 -10.53 -39.23
N ALA A 24 -32.12 -9.23 -39.12
CA ALA A 24 -31.14 -8.18 -38.82
C ALA A 24 -31.14 -7.69 -37.36
N ALA A 25 -31.95 -8.30 -36.45
CA ALA A 25 -32.11 -7.83 -35.05
C ALA A 25 -31.36 -8.67 -34.00
N LEU A 26 -30.54 -9.66 -34.41
CA LEU A 26 -29.75 -10.47 -33.47
C LEU A 26 -28.23 -10.22 -33.53
N GLY A 27 -27.79 -9.25 -34.28
CA GLY A 27 -26.43 -8.73 -34.28
C GLY A 27 -26.30 -7.61 -33.27
N GLY A 28 -26.52 -7.88 -31.98
CA GLY A 28 -26.04 -6.98 -30.92
C GLY A 28 -24.52 -6.80 -31.13
N PRO A 29 -23.97 -5.59 -30.93
CA PRO A 29 -22.52 -5.43 -31.01
C PRO A 29 -21.92 -6.45 -30.05
N ALA A 30 -21.30 -7.50 -30.61
CA ALA A 30 -20.32 -8.27 -29.93
C ALA A 30 -19.21 -7.26 -29.59
N CYS A 31 -19.35 -6.52 -28.50
CA CYS A 31 -18.22 -5.91 -27.82
C CYS A 31 -17.28 -7.08 -27.56
N ALA A 32 -16.40 -7.35 -28.51
CA ALA A 32 -15.20 -8.09 -28.27
C ALA A 32 -14.62 -7.42 -27.01
N ARG A 33 -14.79 -8.07 -25.84
CA ARG A 33 -14.10 -7.68 -24.62
C ARG A 33 -12.64 -7.82 -24.98
N ALA A 34 -12.04 -6.71 -25.46
CA ALA A 34 -10.60 -6.63 -25.56
C ALA A 34 -10.09 -7.08 -24.19
N GLY A 35 -9.37 -8.21 -24.17
CA GLY A 35 -8.91 -8.78 -22.92
C GLY A 35 -8.08 -7.72 -22.18
N TRP A 36 -8.36 -7.51 -20.91
CA TRP A 36 -7.49 -6.66 -20.09
C TRP A 36 -6.10 -7.32 -19.98
N PRO A 37 -5.00 -6.54 -20.01
CA PRO A 37 -4.90 -5.09 -20.23
C PRO A 37 -4.95 -4.68 -21.70
N THR A 38 -5.47 -3.48 -21.99
CA THR A 38 -5.52 -2.90 -23.35
C THR A 38 -4.30 -2.06 -23.71
N GLY A 39 -3.37 -1.87 -22.76
CA GLY A 39 -2.13 -1.09 -22.90
C GLY A 39 -1.30 -1.10 -21.63
N PRO A 40 -0.27 -0.25 -21.51
CA PRO A 40 0.57 -0.18 -20.32
C PRO A 40 -0.24 0.09 -19.05
N VAL A 41 0.08 -0.64 -17.99
CA VAL A 41 -0.55 -0.49 -16.67
C VAL A 41 0.31 0.45 -15.82
N ARG A 42 -0.30 1.48 -15.26
CA ARG A 42 0.35 2.38 -14.32
C ARG A 42 0.17 1.89 -12.88
N LEU A 43 1.26 1.81 -12.12
CA LEU A 43 1.26 1.46 -10.72
C LEU A 43 1.74 2.66 -9.89
N ILE A 44 0.80 3.40 -9.30
CA ILE A 44 1.10 4.56 -8.47
C ILE A 44 1.69 4.10 -7.13
N VAL A 45 2.83 4.70 -6.76
CA VAL A 45 3.47 4.51 -5.45
C VAL A 45 3.41 5.83 -4.68
N PRO A 46 2.75 5.88 -3.50
CA PRO A 46 2.50 7.13 -2.79
C PRO A 46 3.71 7.67 -2.00
N PHE A 47 4.91 7.12 -2.23
CA PHE A 47 6.15 7.49 -1.54
C PHE A 47 7.31 7.68 -2.52
N PRO A 48 8.41 8.36 -2.07
CA PRO A 48 9.61 8.51 -2.87
C PRO A 48 10.22 7.18 -3.29
N PRO A 49 11.00 7.14 -4.38
CA PRO A 49 11.77 5.97 -4.77
C PRO A 49 12.74 5.50 -3.66
N GLY A 50 13.00 4.19 -3.61
CA GLY A 50 13.97 3.55 -2.72
C GLY A 50 13.45 3.11 -1.36
N GLY A 51 12.22 3.46 -0.98
CA GLY A 51 11.57 2.91 0.22
C GLY A 51 10.93 1.53 -0.02
N ALA A 52 10.52 0.88 1.07
CA ALA A 52 9.94 -0.47 1.05
C ALA A 52 8.79 -0.65 0.03
N THR A 53 7.89 0.33 -0.04
CA THR A 53 6.75 0.33 -0.98
C THR A 53 7.21 0.39 -2.44
N ASP A 54 8.22 1.22 -2.75
CA ASP A 54 8.77 1.35 -4.11
C ASP A 54 9.51 0.08 -4.53
N LEU A 55 10.32 -0.49 -3.64
CA LEU A 55 11.05 -1.73 -3.90
C LEU A 55 10.10 -2.89 -4.22
N LEU A 56 9.05 -3.04 -3.42
CA LEU A 56 8.02 -4.06 -3.65
C LEU A 56 7.24 -3.82 -4.95
N ALA A 57 6.86 -2.55 -5.23
CA ALA A 57 6.17 -2.18 -6.47
C ALA A 57 6.96 -2.56 -7.72
N ARG A 58 8.26 -2.27 -7.73
CA ARG A 58 9.14 -2.59 -8.87
C ARG A 58 9.36 -4.08 -9.02
N LEU A 59 9.49 -4.80 -7.91
CA LEU A 59 9.66 -6.25 -7.92
C LEU A 59 8.41 -6.94 -8.50
N VAL A 60 7.25 -6.69 -7.90
CA VAL A 60 5.98 -7.30 -8.32
C VAL A 60 5.56 -6.79 -9.70
N GLY A 61 5.75 -5.48 -9.98
CA GLY A 61 5.40 -4.88 -11.27
C GLY A 61 6.13 -5.52 -12.46
N ARG A 62 7.41 -5.89 -12.30
CA ARG A 62 8.16 -6.63 -13.35
C ARG A 62 7.56 -8.01 -13.60
N GLY A 63 7.26 -8.76 -12.54
CA GLY A 63 6.66 -10.09 -12.67
C GLY A 63 5.25 -10.02 -13.29
N VAL A 64 4.44 -9.05 -12.86
CA VAL A 64 3.12 -8.80 -13.48
C VAL A 64 3.26 -8.46 -14.96
N ALA A 65 4.19 -7.56 -15.34
CA ALA A 65 4.41 -7.17 -16.74
C ALA A 65 4.72 -8.37 -17.63
N ALA A 66 5.58 -9.28 -17.17
CA ALA A 66 5.92 -10.51 -17.91
C ALA A 66 4.69 -11.41 -18.09
N ARG A 67 3.78 -11.47 -17.11
CA ARG A 67 2.60 -12.35 -17.11
C ARG A 67 1.44 -11.81 -17.92
N ILE A 68 1.23 -10.49 -17.91
CA ILE A 68 0.12 -9.84 -18.66
C ILE A 68 0.52 -9.43 -20.07
N GLY A 69 1.81 -9.52 -20.45
CA GLY A 69 2.31 -9.12 -21.77
C GLY A 69 2.26 -7.61 -22.04
N GLN A 70 2.18 -6.79 -20.98
CA GLN A 70 2.13 -5.32 -21.07
C GLN A 70 3.07 -4.70 -20.04
N GLN A 71 3.58 -3.52 -20.34
CA GLN A 71 4.45 -2.81 -19.39
C GLN A 71 3.68 -2.41 -18.11
N VAL A 72 4.35 -2.54 -16.97
CA VAL A 72 3.90 -1.96 -15.70
C VAL A 72 4.84 -0.81 -15.34
N VAL A 73 4.31 0.41 -15.40
CA VAL A 73 5.07 1.64 -15.15
C VAL A 73 4.84 2.10 -13.71
N VAL A 74 5.90 2.11 -12.91
CA VAL A 74 5.87 2.62 -11.53
C VAL A 74 5.93 4.15 -11.56
N ASP A 75 4.90 4.80 -10.98
CA ASP A 75 4.71 6.26 -10.91
C ASP A 75 4.76 6.71 -9.44
N ASN A 76 5.91 7.22 -8.98
CA ASN A 76 6.07 7.69 -7.60
C ASN A 76 5.42 9.08 -7.42
N ARG A 77 4.37 9.15 -6.59
CA ARG A 77 3.63 10.37 -6.24
C ARG A 77 3.66 10.62 -4.74
N ALA A 78 4.80 11.07 -4.26
CA ALA A 78 5.03 11.31 -2.85
C ALA A 78 4.37 12.61 -2.36
N GLY A 79 4.15 12.69 -1.05
CA GLY A 79 3.72 13.89 -0.33
C GLY A 79 2.52 13.68 0.57
N ALA A 80 2.40 14.53 1.59
CA ALA A 80 1.35 14.53 2.61
C ALA A 80 1.08 13.11 3.19
N GLY A 81 2.13 12.42 3.64
CA GLY A 81 1.99 11.07 4.21
C GLY A 81 1.49 10.00 3.22
N GLY A 82 1.61 10.24 1.90
CA GLY A 82 1.13 9.34 0.85
C GLY A 82 -0.30 9.67 0.37
N THR A 83 -0.98 10.64 0.97
CA THR A 83 -2.36 10.99 0.59
C THR A 83 -2.43 11.59 -0.82
N ILE A 84 -1.37 12.27 -1.32
CA ILE A 84 -1.31 12.79 -2.70
C ILE A 84 -1.38 11.64 -3.71
N GLY A 85 -0.56 10.61 -3.56
CA GLY A 85 -0.54 9.47 -4.45
C GLY A 85 -1.84 8.65 -4.37
N THR A 86 -2.36 8.44 -3.16
CA THR A 86 -3.62 7.72 -2.95
C THR A 86 -4.81 8.50 -3.53
N ALA A 87 -4.84 9.83 -3.41
CA ALA A 87 -5.86 10.67 -4.05
C ALA A 87 -5.78 10.60 -5.58
N ALA A 88 -4.56 10.54 -6.14
CA ALA A 88 -4.38 10.38 -7.58
C ALA A 88 -4.90 9.01 -8.06
N LEU A 89 -4.73 7.94 -7.27
CA LEU A 89 -5.32 6.63 -7.54
C LEU A 89 -6.85 6.70 -7.48
N ALA A 90 -7.42 7.24 -6.39
CA ALA A 90 -8.86 7.31 -6.19
C ALA A 90 -9.60 8.07 -7.30
N LYS A 91 -8.92 9.06 -7.91
CA LYS A 91 -9.45 9.89 -9.00
C LYS A 91 -9.12 9.38 -10.40
N ALA A 92 -8.36 8.30 -10.53
CA ALA A 92 -8.02 7.74 -11.83
C ALA A 92 -9.24 7.11 -12.52
N ALA A 93 -9.17 6.96 -13.84
CA ALA A 93 -10.21 6.27 -14.61
C ALA A 93 -10.31 4.80 -14.13
N PRO A 94 -11.52 4.27 -13.93
CA PRO A 94 -11.74 2.90 -13.48
C PRO A 94 -11.70 1.88 -14.64
N ASP A 95 -10.81 2.09 -15.59
CA ASP A 95 -10.65 1.30 -16.82
C ASP A 95 -9.70 0.09 -16.67
N GLY A 96 -9.07 -0.04 -15.48
CA GLY A 96 -8.09 -1.07 -15.20
C GLY A 96 -6.67 -0.77 -15.67
N GLN A 97 -6.39 0.41 -16.22
CA GLN A 97 -5.03 0.79 -16.62
C GLN A 97 -4.26 1.50 -15.48
N THR A 98 -4.93 1.79 -14.36
CA THR A 98 -4.28 2.40 -13.19
C THR A 98 -4.58 1.62 -11.93
N PHE A 99 -3.51 1.23 -11.23
CA PHE A 99 -3.51 0.67 -9.88
C PHE A 99 -2.59 1.49 -9.01
N GLY A 100 -2.60 1.25 -7.71
CA GLY A 100 -1.65 1.89 -6.80
C GLY A 100 -1.33 1.04 -5.60
N LEU A 101 -0.14 1.23 -5.05
CA LEU A 101 0.19 0.70 -3.74
C LEU A 101 -0.54 1.51 -2.69
N VAL A 102 -1.07 0.81 -1.70
CA VAL A 102 -1.72 1.39 -0.53
C VAL A 102 -1.14 0.76 0.73
N ILE A 103 -1.14 1.54 1.81
CA ILE A 103 -0.72 1.11 3.15
C ILE A 103 -1.77 1.53 4.18
N ALA A 104 -1.69 0.97 5.38
CA ALA A 104 -2.62 1.30 6.47
C ALA A 104 -2.70 2.82 6.75
N THR A 105 -1.55 3.53 6.66
CA THR A 105 -1.52 4.98 6.87
C THR A 105 -2.42 5.74 5.90
N THR A 106 -2.40 5.42 4.61
CA THR A 106 -3.17 6.15 3.61
C THR A 106 -4.64 5.74 3.57
N THR A 107 -4.99 4.55 4.06
CA THR A 107 -6.35 4.00 3.95
C THR A 107 -7.09 3.88 5.28
N ILE A 108 -6.37 3.66 6.39
CA ILE A 108 -6.98 3.53 7.72
C ILE A 108 -6.76 4.81 8.54
N THR A 109 -5.50 5.27 8.68
CA THR A 109 -5.22 6.35 9.64
C THR A 109 -5.51 7.73 9.09
N ALA A 110 -5.23 7.99 7.80
CA ALA A 110 -5.45 9.30 7.19
C ALA A 110 -6.90 9.84 7.34
N PRO A 111 -7.98 9.04 7.19
CA PRO A 111 -9.35 9.52 7.42
C PRO A 111 -9.63 10.04 8.83
N PHE A 112 -8.83 9.67 9.83
CA PHE A 112 -8.97 10.13 11.22
C PHE A 112 -8.05 11.30 11.57
N LEU A 113 -7.09 11.58 10.71
CA LEU A 113 -6.06 12.59 10.96
C LEU A 113 -6.28 13.88 10.17
N PHE A 114 -6.92 13.80 9.00
CA PHE A 114 -7.11 14.95 8.12
C PHE A 114 -8.57 15.35 8.04
N ASP A 115 -8.93 16.58 8.43
CA ASP A 115 -10.29 17.11 8.34
C ASP A 115 -10.81 17.14 6.88
N LYS A 116 -9.91 17.31 5.91
CA LYS A 116 -10.22 17.38 4.48
C LYS A 116 -9.35 16.42 3.69
N LEU A 117 -9.67 15.14 3.78
CA LEU A 117 -9.03 14.14 2.94
C LEU A 117 -9.68 14.16 1.53
N PRO A 118 -8.89 14.26 0.43
CA PRO A 118 -9.44 14.37 -0.92
C PRO A 118 -9.97 13.07 -1.52
N TYR A 119 -10.14 12.02 -0.71
CA TYR A 119 -10.72 10.71 -1.04
C TYR A 119 -11.28 10.04 0.22
N GLU A 120 -12.19 9.10 0.02
CA GLU A 120 -12.72 8.20 1.05
C GLU A 120 -12.34 6.77 0.69
N PRO A 121 -11.41 6.12 1.43
CA PRO A 121 -10.87 4.81 1.04
C PRO A 121 -11.93 3.74 0.76
N GLU A 122 -12.95 3.64 1.60
CA GLU A 122 -14.02 2.63 1.44
C GLU A 122 -14.94 2.89 0.24
N ARG A 123 -15.09 4.14 -0.17
CA ARG A 123 -15.93 4.54 -1.30
C ARG A 123 -15.16 4.60 -2.60
N ASP A 124 -13.93 5.09 -2.56
CA ASP A 124 -13.19 5.52 -3.74
C ASP A 124 -12.13 4.51 -4.21
N LEU A 125 -11.86 3.46 -3.38
CA LEU A 125 -10.87 2.43 -3.69
C LEU A 125 -11.50 1.03 -3.67
N SER A 126 -11.03 0.19 -4.58
CA SER A 126 -11.25 -1.26 -4.59
C SER A 126 -9.95 -1.95 -4.19
N LEU A 127 -9.94 -2.65 -3.06
CA LEU A 127 -8.76 -3.39 -2.60
C LEU A 127 -8.57 -4.62 -3.49
N VAL A 128 -7.34 -4.80 -4.00
CA VAL A 128 -6.99 -5.84 -4.96
C VAL A 128 -6.32 -7.04 -4.27
N THR A 129 -5.23 -6.80 -3.58
CA THR A 129 -4.52 -7.82 -2.80
C THR A 129 -3.65 -7.17 -1.74
N GLN A 130 -3.62 -7.74 -0.56
CA GLN A 130 -2.56 -7.50 0.40
C GLN A 130 -1.35 -8.32 -0.04
N LEU A 131 -0.29 -7.64 -0.48
CA LEU A 131 0.92 -8.29 -0.96
C LEU A 131 1.76 -8.81 0.19
N ALA A 132 2.01 -7.95 1.18
CA ALA A 132 2.90 -8.28 2.28
C ALA A 132 2.52 -7.56 3.57
N THR A 133 2.93 -8.11 4.70
CA THR A 133 3.10 -7.39 5.95
C THR A 133 4.53 -6.86 6.03
N VAL A 134 4.71 -5.78 6.80
CA VAL A 134 5.98 -5.06 6.86
C VAL A 134 6.38 -4.92 8.32
N PRO A 135 7.07 -5.91 8.89
CA PRO A 135 7.63 -5.81 10.22
C PRO A 135 8.56 -4.61 10.34
N MET A 136 8.48 -3.91 11.47
CA MET A 136 9.33 -2.77 11.76
C MET A 136 10.17 -3.03 12.99
N ALA A 137 11.37 -2.46 13.01
CA ALA A 137 12.25 -2.50 14.17
C ALA A 137 12.51 -1.08 14.69
N LEU A 138 12.68 -0.96 15.99
CA LEU A 138 13.25 0.25 16.57
C LEU A 138 14.74 0.28 16.28
N ALA A 139 15.14 1.26 15.48
CA ALA A 139 16.54 1.53 15.16
C ALA A 139 17.03 2.76 15.91
N VAL A 140 18.29 2.72 16.34
CA VAL A 140 18.99 3.86 16.92
C VAL A 140 20.28 4.14 16.17
N HIS A 141 20.69 5.41 16.10
CA HIS A 141 22.02 5.79 15.67
C HIS A 141 23.07 5.20 16.63
N PRO A 142 24.24 4.73 16.15
CA PRO A 142 25.29 4.15 17.00
C PRO A 142 25.80 5.04 18.15
N GLY A 143 25.64 6.37 18.02
CA GLY A 143 25.92 7.35 19.06
C GLY A 143 24.98 7.26 20.29
N VAL A 144 23.86 6.53 20.20
CA VAL A 144 23.00 6.18 21.35
C VAL A 144 23.57 4.91 22.00
N PRO A 145 24.17 5.01 23.19
CA PRO A 145 24.95 3.93 23.82
C PRO A 145 24.05 2.90 24.53
N VAL A 146 23.11 2.28 23.77
CA VAL A 146 22.23 1.21 24.26
C VAL A 146 22.38 0.00 23.33
N ALA A 147 22.48 -1.20 23.91
CA ALA A 147 22.67 -2.45 23.17
C ALA A 147 21.33 -3.14 22.83
N HIS A 148 20.30 -2.97 23.65
CA HIS A 148 18.99 -3.58 23.49
C HIS A 148 17.88 -2.67 24.08
N ALA A 149 16.62 -2.97 23.76
CA ALA A 149 15.50 -2.08 24.08
C ALA A 149 15.27 -1.93 25.60
N GLY A 150 15.63 -2.92 26.39
CA GLY A 150 15.54 -2.84 27.85
C GLY A 150 16.42 -1.74 28.47
N GLU A 151 17.56 -1.39 27.83
CA GLU A 151 18.44 -0.29 28.29
C GLU A 151 17.93 1.10 27.87
N LEU A 152 16.99 1.15 26.96
CA LEU A 152 16.53 2.42 26.38
C LEU A 152 15.81 3.30 27.41
N ALA A 153 15.01 2.71 28.29
CA ALA A 153 14.24 3.45 29.29
C ALA A 153 15.10 4.31 30.22
N PRO A 154 16.13 3.80 30.90
CA PRO A 154 16.99 4.61 31.74
C PRO A 154 17.81 5.64 30.94
N TYR A 155 18.18 5.32 29.71
CA TYR A 155 18.89 6.26 28.85
C TYR A 155 18.00 7.44 28.45
N LEU A 156 16.78 7.18 27.96
CA LEU A 156 15.84 8.22 27.54
C LEU A 156 15.45 9.15 28.71
N ARG A 157 15.24 8.60 29.91
CA ARG A 157 14.91 9.44 31.07
C ARG A 157 16.06 10.40 31.46
N ARG A 158 17.31 9.95 31.34
CA ARG A 158 18.49 10.82 31.60
C ARG A 158 18.65 11.92 30.55
N HIS A 159 18.14 11.70 29.33
CA HIS A 159 18.24 12.65 28.23
C HIS A 159 16.87 13.22 27.83
N LYS A 160 15.95 13.31 28.80
CA LYS A 160 14.58 13.80 28.58
C LYS A 160 14.59 15.15 27.83
N GLY A 161 13.84 15.22 26.72
CA GLY A 161 13.70 16.41 25.89
C GLY A 161 14.89 16.76 25.02
N GLN A 162 15.96 15.92 25.00
CA GLN A 162 17.19 16.18 24.24
C GLN A 162 17.32 15.36 22.96
N LEU A 163 16.47 14.34 22.79
CA LEU A 163 16.55 13.40 21.70
C LEU A 163 15.34 13.55 20.78
N SER A 164 15.55 13.24 19.50
CA SER A 164 14.50 13.25 18.50
C SER A 164 14.29 11.90 17.86
N TYR A 165 13.07 11.67 17.36
CA TYR A 165 12.75 10.51 16.56
C TYR A 165 12.13 10.91 15.22
N GLY A 166 12.42 10.13 14.19
CA GLY A 166 11.85 10.30 12.87
C GLY A 166 10.61 9.45 12.65
N SER A 167 9.71 9.92 11.80
CA SER A 167 8.69 9.08 11.19
C SER A 167 8.49 9.40 9.72
N VAL A 168 8.01 8.42 8.94
CA VAL A 168 7.80 8.59 7.50
C VAL A 168 6.58 9.45 7.15
N ALA A 169 5.70 9.69 8.13
CA ALA A 169 4.53 10.56 8.04
C ALA A 169 3.88 10.71 9.42
N ILE A 170 3.13 11.79 9.63
CA ILE A 170 2.24 11.94 10.78
C ILE A 170 1.18 10.83 10.74
N GLY A 171 0.93 10.17 11.88
CA GLY A 171 -0.03 9.06 12.01
C GLY A 171 0.41 7.73 11.37
N HIS A 172 1.62 7.67 10.81
CA HIS A 172 2.22 6.39 10.44
C HIS A 172 2.51 5.55 11.71
N TYR A 173 2.54 4.22 11.57
CA TYR A 173 2.82 3.33 12.70
C TYR A 173 4.05 3.77 13.50
N GLY A 174 5.17 4.07 12.82
CA GLY A 174 6.40 4.51 13.49
C GLY A 174 6.23 5.77 14.32
N HIS A 175 5.35 6.71 13.91
CA HIS A 175 4.99 7.87 14.73
C HIS A 175 4.24 7.42 15.99
N LEU A 176 3.18 6.62 15.83
CA LEU A 176 2.34 6.16 16.95
C LEU A 176 3.13 5.34 17.97
N ALA A 177 4.02 4.46 17.49
CA ALA A 177 4.85 3.61 18.33
C ALA A 177 5.92 4.40 19.07
N ALA A 178 6.61 5.35 18.41
CA ALA A 178 7.61 6.18 19.04
C ALA A 178 7.01 7.20 20.00
N ASP A 179 5.85 7.76 19.69
CA ASP A 179 5.11 8.63 20.61
C ASP A 179 4.64 7.86 21.86
N HIS A 180 4.13 6.64 21.68
CA HIS A 180 3.82 5.76 22.81
C HIS A 180 5.06 5.48 23.67
N LEU A 181 6.19 5.15 23.04
CA LEU A 181 7.46 4.92 23.75
C LEU A 181 7.90 6.18 24.51
N SER A 182 7.83 7.34 23.87
CA SER A 182 8.20 8.63 24.48
C SER A 182 7.35 8.92 25.73
N ARG A 183 6.03 8.72 25.65
CA ARG A 183 5.11 8.99 26.78
C ARG A 183 5.22 7.94 27.88
N SER A 184 5.26 6.66 27.53
CA SER A 184 5.35 5.58 28.53
C SER A 184 6.63 5.60 29.34
N LEU A 185 7.72 6.12 28.76
CA LEU A 185 9.02 6.25 29.41
C LEU A 185 9.30 7.65 29.94
N ASP A 186 8.36 8.59 29.82
CA ASP A 186 8.54 10.02 30.18
C ASP A 186 9.77 10.65 29.52
N ALA A 187 10.03 10.32 28.26
CA ALA A 187 11.26 10.67 27.54
C ALA A 187 11.24 12.06 26.90
N GLY A 188 10.06 12.60 26.58
CA GLY A 188 9.93 13.91 25.93
C GLY A 188 10.63 13.99 24.58
N LEU A 189 10.56 12.93 23.77
CA LEU A 189 11.20 12.88 22.45
C LEU A 189 10.58 13.89 21.48
N LEU A 190 11.42 14.62 20.75
CA LEU A 190 10.97 15.53 19.71
C LEU A 190 10.64 14.74 18.42
N HIS A 191 9.44 14.90 17.88
CA HIS A 191 9.02 14.28 16.63
C HIS A 191 9.51 15.07 15.42
N VAL A 192 10.13 14.38 14.45
CA VAL A 192 10.54 14.94 13.14
C VAL A 192 9.84 14.16 12.03
N PRO A 193 8.80 14.74 11.37
CA PRO A 193 8.11 14.08 10.28
C PRO A 193 8.87 14.23 8.95
N TYR A 194 8.98 13.13 8.20
CA TYR A 194 9.60 13.06 6.88
C TYR A 194 8.58 12.75 5.78
N LYS A 195 8.96 12.96 4.52
CA LYS A 195 8.14 12.63 3.35
C LYS A 195 8.35 11.20 2.85
N GLY A 196 8.72 10.27 3.76
CA GLY A 196 8.99 8.87 3.44
C GLY A 196 10.20 8.32 4.21
N GLU A 197 10.46 7.02 4.06
CA GLU A 197 11.48 6.32 4.82
C GLU A 197 12.92 6.68 4.38
N ALA A 198 13.16 6.86 3.07
CA ALA A 198 14.49 7.11 2.55
C ALA A 198 15.14 8.39 3.14
N PRO A 199 14.50 9.58 3.14
CA PRO A 199 15.08 10.77 3.76
C PRO A 199 15.19 10.64 5.29
N MET A 200 14.24 9.99 5.96
CA MET A 200 14.30 9.71 7.40
C MET A 200 15.52 8.85 7.75
N LEU A 201 15.75 7.81 6.96
CA LEU A 201 16.88 6.89 7.16
C LEU A 201 18.22 7.60 6.98
N GLN A 202 18.34 8.52 6.02
CA GLN A 202 19.57 9.33 5.84
C GLN A 202 19.88 10.16 7.07
N ASP A 203 18.89 10.82 7.65
CA ASP A 203 19.05 11.64 8.85
C ASP A 203 19.33 10.78 10.11
N LEU A 204 18.75 9.58 10.18
CA LEU A 204 19.07 8.61 11.24
C LEU A 204 20.51 8.11 11.12
N LEU A 205 20.98 7.81 9.91
CA LEU A 205 22.37 7.41 9.64
C LEU A 205 23.38 8.55 9.90
N GLY A 206 22.96 9.79 9.67
CA GLY A 206 23.74 10.99 9.92
C GLY A 206 23.68 11.48 11.38
N GLY A 207 22.89 10.85 12.26
CA GLY A 207 22.71 11.22 13.65
C GLY A 207 21.91 12.52 13.86
N GLN A 208 21.24 13.06 12.82
CA GLN A 208 20.36 14.23 12.95
C GLN A 208 19.11 13.90 13.78
N ILE A 209 18.65 12.67 13.72
CA ILE A 209 17.69 12.05 14.64
C ILE A 209 18.34 10.84 15.30
N GLN A 210 17.94 10.53 16.54
CA GLN A 210 18.61 9.49 17.33
C GLN A 210 17.95 8.14 17.24
N LEU A 211 16.64 8.10 16.95
CA LEU A 211 15.89 6.84 16.86
C LEU A 211 14.74 6.94 15.85
N SER A 212 14.32 5.80 15.36
CA SER A 212 13.14 5.68 14.50
C SER A 212 12.66 4.23 14.43
N PHE A 213 11.37 4.05 14.14
CA PHE A 213 10.86 2.76 13.67
C PHE A 213 11.09 2.67 12.17
N VAL A 214 11.87 1.68 11.75
CA VAL A 214 12.27 1.46 10.34
C VAL A 214 11.81 0.09 9.88
N THR A 215 11.57 -0.06 8.56
CA THR A 215 11.28 -1.38 8.01
C THR A 215 12.55 -2.23 7.95
N LEU A 216 12.43 -3.54 8.10
CA LEU A 216 13.58 -4.43 7.92
C LEU A 216 14.13 -4.38 6.49
N ALA A 217 13.26 -4.04 5.51
CA ALA A 217 13.61 -3.85 4.11
C ALA A 217 14.76 -2.86 3.87
N THR A 218 14.80 -1.80 4.67
CA THR A 218 15.76 -0.71 4.47
C THR A 218 16.85 -0.67 5.55
N ALA A 219 16.58 -1.19 6.74
CA ALA A 219 17.49 -1.10 7.88
C ALA A 219 18.54 -2.21 7.93
N ARG A 220 18.27 -3.40 7.39
CA ARG A 220 19.08 -4.60 7.54
C ARG A 220 20.55 -4.40 7.15
N ALA A 221 20.80 -3.92 5.94
CA ALA A 221 22.18 -3.71 5.44
C ALA A 221 22.95 -2.66 6.28
N HIS A 222 22.27 -1.67 6.84
CA HIS A 222 22.85 -0.66 7.71
C HIS A 222 23.13 -1.22 9.11
N ALA A 223 22.30 -2.13 9.60
CA ALA A 223 22.54 -2.82 10.87
C ALA A 223 23.71 -3.82 10.75
N GLU A 224 23.76 -4.62 9.67
CA GLU A 224 24.86 -5.55 9.39
C GLU A 224 26.21 -4.83 9.25
N SER A 225 26.21 -3.61 8.69
CA SER A 225 27.43 -2.78 8.58
C SER A 225 27.74 -1.92 9.83
N GLY A 226 26.96 -2.07 10.91
CA GLY A 226 27.12 -1.30 12.15
C GLY A 226 26.77 0.18 12.08
N ARG A 227 26.20 0.65 10.98
CA ARG A 227 25.75 2.05 10.82
C ARG A 227 24.45 2.37 11.54
N LEU A 228 23.68 1.34 11.90
CA LEU A 228 22.50 1.42 12.77
C LEU A 228 22.58 0.30 13.79
N ARG A 229 21.89 0.48 14.90
CA ARG A 229 21.60 -0.61 15.84
C ARG A 229 20.10 -0.82 15.90
N LEU A 230 19.65 -2.07 15.70
CA LEU A 230 18.25 -2.47 15.87
C LEU A 230 18.08 -3.03 17.27
N LEU A 231 17.11 -2.52 18.02
CA LEU A 231 16.92 -2.85 19.42
C LEU A 231 15.83 -3.88 19.67
N ALA A 232 14.69 -3.77 18.97
CA ALA A 232 13.59 -4.70 19.07
C ALA A 232 12.71 -4.67 17.83
N LEU A 233 12.06 -5.81 17.55
CA LEU A 233 11.14 -6.01 16.45
C LEU A 233 9.69 -5.83 16.93
N THR A 234 8.85 -5.23 16.12
CA THR A 234 7.40 -5.19 16.30
C THR A 234 6.77 -6.54 15.94
N GLY A 235 5.59 -6.80 16.50
CA GLY A 235 4.90 -8.08 16.32
C GLY A 235 5.14 -9.01 17.52
N THR A 236 4.59 -10.23 17.40
CA THR A 236 4.58 -11.23 18.48
C THR A 236 5.65 -12.30 18.35
N GLN A 237 6.39 -12.30 17.24
CA GLN A 237 7.41 -13.31 16.92
C GLN A 237 8.62 -12.66 16.27
N ARG A 238 9.79 -13.27 16.44
CA ARG A 238 11.00 -12.88 15.71
C ARG A 238 10.86 -13.15 14.22
N HIS A 239 11.45 -12.29 13.40
CA HIS A 239 11.41 -12.46 11.96
C HIS A 239 12.49 -13.43 11.47
N PRO A 240 12.18 -14.36 10.54
CA PRO A 240 13.16 -15.34 10.04
C PRO A 240 14.41 -14.72 9.41
N SER A 241 14.32 -13.53 8.79
CA SER A 241 15.49 -12.85 8.21
C SER A 241 16.42 -12.23 9.25
N MET A 242 15.98 -12.08 10.52
CA MET A 242 16.76 -11.53 11.62
C MET A 242 16.45 -12.27 12.93
N PRO A 243 16.75 -13.58 13.03
CA PRO A 243 16.35 -14.41 14.17
C PRO A 243 16.99 -14.00 15.51
N ALA A 244 18.10 -13.25 15.46
CA ALA A 244 18.77 -12.73 16.64
C ALA A 244 18.09 -11.47 17.21
N LEU A 245 17.28 -10.75 16.42
CA LEU A 245 16.60 -9.54 16.88
C LEU A 245 15.37 -9.90 17.71
N PRO A 246 15.33 -9.52 19.03
CA PRO A 246 14.19 -9.82 19.88
C PRO A 246 12.96 -8.97 19.53
N THR A 247 11.79 -9.42 19.96
CA THR A 247 10.57 -8.62 19.96
C THR A 247 10.56 -7.65 21.14
N PHE A 248 9.71 -6.62 21.08
CA PHE A 248 9.49 -5.71 22.21
C PHE A 248 9.01 -6.43 23.48
N ALA A 249 8.17 -7.47 23.32
CA ALA A 249 7.70 -8.27 24.44
C ALA A 249 8.83 -9.05 25.12
N GLU A 250 9.77 -9.62 24.36
CA GLU A 250 10.96 -10.28 24.88
C GLU A 250 11.91 -9.31 25.61
N GLU A 251 11.88 -8.03 25.27
CA GLU A 251 12.63 -6.95 25.91
C GLU A 251 11.88 -6.29 27.09
N GLY A 252 10.73 -6.86 27.51
CA GLY A 252 9.94 -6.34 28.64
C GLY A 252 9.08 -5.11 28.32
N LEU A 253 8.94 -4.74 27.04
CA LEU A 253 8.13 -3.62 26.57
C LEU A 253 6.84 -4.15 25.92
N ASP A 254 5.96 -4.75 26.75
CA ASP A 254 4.79 -5.52 26.32
C ASP A 254 3.53 -4.64 26.15
N ALA A 255 3.60 -3.61 25.29
CA ALA A 255 2.44 -2.77 24.96
C ALA A 255 1.71 -3.24 23.71
N GLU A 256 0.37 -3.03 23.65
CA GLU A 256 -0.46 -3.41 22.51
C GLU A 256 0.08 -2.84 21.17
N VAL A 257 0.55 -1.59 21.18
CA VAL A 257 1.09 -0.94 19.98
C VAL A 257 2.25 -1.72 19.35
N PHE A 258 3.11 -2.36 20.16
CA PHE A 258 4.25 -3.13 19.65
C PHE A 258 3.88 -4.52 19.17
N LYS A 259 2.72 -5.06 19.59
CA LYS A 259 2.20 -6.37 19.15
C LYS A 259 1.41 -6.29 17.84
N LEU A 260 0.92 -5.10 17.49
CA LEU A 260 0.18 -4.92 16.24
C LEU A 260 1.08 -5.21 15.04
N ASN A 261 0.45 -5.70 13.98
CA ASN A 261 1.07 -5.69 12.67
C ASN A 261 1.33 -4.21 12.29
N PRO A 262 2.60 -3.78 12.17
CA PRO A 262 2.93 -2.36 11.98
C PRO A 262 2.46 -1.80 10.64
N GLY A 263 2.02 -2.66 9.77
CA GLY A 263 1.47 -2.26 8.50
C GLY A 263 1.49 -3.38 7.48
N TRP A 264 0.80 -3.10 6.40
CA TRP A 264 0.78 -3.92 5.21
C TRP A 264 0.96 -3.03 3.99
N ILE A 265 1.44 -3.64 2.94
CA ILE A 265 1.47 -3.08 1.61
C ILE A 265 0.53 -3.90 0.75
N GLY A 266 -0.42 -3.23 0.12
CA GLY A 266 -1.36 -3.86 -0.80
C GLY A 266 -1.48 -3.09 -2.10
N ILE A 267 -2.13 -3.70 -3.07
CA ILE A 267 -2.57 -3.06 -4.31
C ILE A 267 -4.04 -2.69 -4.18
N ALA A 268 -4.38 -1.50 -4.67
CA ALA A 268 -5.76 -1.06 -4.84
C ALA A 268 -5.97 -0.50 -6.26
N ALA A 269 -7.23 -0.40 -6.64
CA ALA A 269 -7.70 0.20 -7.88
C ALA A 269 -8.73 1.29 -7.57
N PRO A 270 -9.11 2.16 -8.53
CA PRO A 270 -10.30 3.00 -8.40
C PRO A 270 -11.56 2.16 -8.16
N ALA A 271 -12.47 2.60 -7.29
CA ALA A 271 -13.59 1.80 -6.77
C ALA A 271 -14.50 1.17 -7.84
N ARG A 272 -14.64 1.78 -9.01
CA ARG A 272 -15.49 1.29 -10.10
C ARG A 272 -14.74 0.47 -11.16
N THR A 273 -13.51 0.07 -10.88
CA THR A 273 -12.76 -0.85 -11.75
C THR A 273 -13.51 -2.16 -11.86
N PRO A 274 -13.72 -2.73 -13.07
CA PRO A 274 -14.48 -3.96 -13.23
C PRO A 274 -13.94 -5.11 -12.37
N ALA A 275 -14.81 -5.83 -11.68
CA ALA A 275 -14.43 -6.89 -10.74
C ALA A 275 -13.52 -7.96 -11.39
N ALA A 276 -13.77 -8.32 -12.65
CA ALA A 276 -12.93 -9.26 -13.39
C ALA A 276 -11.48 -8.76 -13.57
N VAL A 277 -11.30 -7.44 -13.73
CA VAL A 277 -9.97 -6.80 -13.85
C VAL A 277 -9.28 -6.78 -12.48
N VAL A 278 -9.99 -6.44 -11.41
CA VAL A 278 -9.49 -6.50 -10.02
C VAL A 278 -9.02 -7.92 -9.69
N GLN A 279 -9.84 -8.93 -9.97
CA GLN A 279 -9.51 -10.33 -9.72
C GLN A 279 -8.32 -10.81 -10.55
N ARG A 280 -8.24 -10.41 -11.83
CA ARG A 280 -7.12 -10.76 -12.69
C ARG A 280 -5.83 -10.11 -12.19
N MET A 281 -5.82 -8.82 -11.83
CA MET A 281 -4.64 -8.16 -11.26
C MET A 281 -4.22 -8.84 -9.93
N ALA A 282 -5.16 -9.20 -9.05
CA ALA A 282 -4.84 -9.91 -7.82
C ALA A 282 -4.13 -11.24 -8.11
N THR A 283 -4.68 -12.04 -9.03
CA THR A 283 -4.09 -13.32 -9.43
C THR A 283 -2.68 -13.14 -9.99
N GLU A 284 -2.47 -12.19 -10.90
CA GLU A 284 -1.17 -12.00 -11.52
C GLU A 284 -0.13 -11.41 -10.56
N ALA A 285 -0.53 -10.49 -9.68
CA ALA A 285 0.36 -9.92 -8.66
C ALA A 285 0.80 -10.96 -7.63
N VAL A 286 -0.14 -11.81 -7.16
CA VAL A 286 0.15 -12.90 -6.24
C VAL A 286 1.06 -13.94 -6.89
N ALA A 287 0.79 -14.32 -8.13
CA ALA A 287 1.61 -15.28 -8.86
C ALA A 287 3.03 -14.73 -9.11
N ALA A 288 3.17 -13.45 -9.50
CA ALA A 288 4.45 -12.79 -9.68
C ALA A 288 5.28 -12.74 -8.38
N ALA A 289 4.63 -12.45 -7.24
CA ALA A 289 5.30 -12.40 -5.95
C ALA A 289 5.70 -13.78 -5.41
N ARG A 290 5.03 -14.86 -5.88
CA ARG A 290 5.35 -16.26 -5.51
C ARG A 290 6.47 -16.88 -6.37
N GLU A 291 6.90 -16.25 -7.43
CA GLU A 291 8.04 -16.72 -8.19
C GLU A 291 9.28 -16.81 -7.28
N PRO A 292 10.11 -17.87 -7.36
CA PRO A 292 11.18 -18.11 -6.39
C PRO A 292 12.07 -16.90 -6.13
N GLU A 293 12.55 -16.26 -7.19
CA GLU A 293 13.42 -15.07 -7.08
C GLU A 293 12.68 -13.90 -6.39
N ALA A 294 11.39 -13.71 -6.68
CA ALA A 294 10.60 -12.64 -6.07
C ALA A 294 10.33 -12.94 -4.60
N ALA A 295 9.96 -14.17 -4.26
CA ALA A 295 9.73 -14.61 -2.90
C ALA A 295 10.98 -14.45 -2.02
N GLU A 296 12.15 -14.89 -2.51
CA GLU A 296 13.42 -14.69 -1.81
C GLU A 296 13.73 -13.21 -1.58
N ARG A 297 13.50 -12.36 -2.59
CA ARG A 297 13.71 -10.91 -2.46
C ARG A 297 12.74 -10.26 -1.46
N ILE A 298 11.49 -10.68 -1.41
CA ILE A 298 10.49 -10.19 -0.43
C ILE A 298 10.97 -10.53 1.01
N VAL A 299 11.40 -11.77 1.24
CA VAL A 299 11.96 -12.17 2.54
C VAL A 299 13.25 -11.41 2.85
N ALA A 300 14.14 -11.24 1.86
CA ALA A 300 15.38 -10.48 2.03
C ALA A 300 15.13 -9.00 2.36
N MET A 301 14.00 -8.42 1.88
CA MET A 301 13.53 -7.11 2.28
C MET A 301 12.95 -7.08 3.71
N GLY A 302 12.87 -8.23 4.41
CA GLY A 302 12.27 -8.31 5.74
C GLY A 302 10.75 -8.16 5.74
N MET A 303 10.10 -8.58 4.66
CA MET A 303 8.64 -8.58 4.53
C MET A 303 8.11 -10.00 4.58
N ASP A 304 6.92 -10.17 5.17
CA ASP A 304 6.19 -11.44 5.12
C ASP A 304 5.17 -11.39 3.97
N PHE A 305 5.36 -12.26 2.98
CA PHE A 305 4.42 -12.35 1.88
C PHE A 305 3.06 -12.88 2.34
N VAL A 306 1.98 -12.23 1.93
CA VAL A 306 0.59 -12.63 2.23
C VAL A 306 -0.11 -13.13 0.97
N GLY A 307 -0.21 -12.31 -0.06
CA GLY A 307 -0.85 -12.67 -1.32
C GLY A 307 -2.33 -13.02 -1.18
N SER A 308 -3.11 -12.11 -0.60
CA SER A 308 -4.53 -12.33 -0.32
C SER A 308 -5.41 -12.20 -1.56
N THR A 309 -6.66 -12.73 -1.47
CA THR A 309 -7.73 -12.35 -2.40
C THR A 309 -8.23 -10.93 -2.10
N PRO A 310 -8.99 -10.30 -3.02
CA PRO A 310 -9.62 -9.00 -2.77
C PRO A 310 -10.55 -9.01 -1.55
N GLU A 311 -11.31 -10.08 -1.36
CA GLU A 311 -12.25 -10.26 -0.25
C GLU A 311 -11.49 -10.37 1.08
N ALA A 312 -10.45 -11.20 1.13
CA ALA A 312 -9.62 -11.37 2.32
C ALA A 312 -8.89 -10.07 2.71
N PHE A 313 -8.43 -9.29 1.72
CA PHE A 313 -7.82 -7.99 2.00
C PHE A 313 -8.84 -6.99 2.56
N THR A 314 -10.05 -6.97 2.00
CA THR A 314 -11.15 -6.12 2.49
C THR A 314 -11.52 -6.49 3.94
N GLU A 315 -11.54 -7.79 4.26
CA GLU A 315 -11.79 -8.27 5.62
C GLU A 315 -10.68 -7.85 6.59
N THR A 316 -9.41 -7.98 6.19
CA THR A 316 -8.26 -7.50 6.97
C THR A 316 -8.37 -6.00 7.25
N PHE A 317 -8.68 -5.20 6.24
CA PHE A 317 -8.89 -3.76 6.38
C PHE A 317 -9.97 -3.43 7.42
N ARG A 318 -11.13 -4.08 7.33
CA ARG A 318 -12.25 -3.86 8.26
C ARG A 318 -11.91 -4.28 9.69
N ARG A 319 -11.24 -5.39 9.85
CA ARG A 319 -10.82 -5.93 11.16
C ARG A 319 -9.81 -5.03 11.86
N GLU A 320 -8.84 -4.48 11.13
CA GLU A 320 -7.75 -3.69 11.71
C GLU A 320 -8.15 -2.24 12.00
N LYS A 321 -9.05 -1.67 11.20
CA LYS A 321 -9.46 -0.26 11.30
C LYS A 321 -9.81 0.21 12.73
N PRO A 322 -10.61 -0.51 13.54
CA PRO A 322 -10.93 -0.08 14.91
C PRO A 322 -9.71 -0.02 15.84
N GLY A 323 -8.75 -0.93 15.69
CA GLY A 323 -7.51 -0.94 16.49
C GLY A 323 -6.66 0.30 16.23
N TRP A 324 -6.43 0.61 14.95
CA TRP A 324 -5.71 1.80 14.54
C TRP A 324 -6.40 3.09 15.01
N GLN A 325 -7.73 3.14 14.92
CA GLN A 325 -8.51 4.28 15.40
C GLN A 325 -8.33 4.53 16.90
N ARG A 326 -8.32 3.45 17.71
CA ARG A 326 -8.03 3.55 19.16
C ARG A 326 -6.64 4.12 19.41
N LEU A 327 -5.61 3.65 18.71
CA LEU A 327 -4.24 4.13 18.85
C LEU A 327 -4.10 5.62 18.53
N ILE A 328 -4.70 6.08 17.43
CA ILE A 328 -4.66 7.51 17.03
C ILE A 328 -5.34 8.36 18.12
N LYS A 329 -6.49 7.92 18.62
CA LYS A 329 -7.21 8.63 19.68
C LYS A 329 -6.40 8.69 20.99
N GLN A 330 -5.77 7.60 21.36
CA GLN A 330 -4.89 7.55 22.55
C GLN A 330 -3.64 8.42 22.39
N ALA A 331 -3.08 8.46 21.18
CA ALA A 331 -1.92 9.28 20.87
C ALA A 331 -2.23 10.79 20.91
N GLY A 332 -3.50 11.19 20.74
CA GLY A 332 -3.88 12.60 20.65
C GLY A 332 -3.26 13.33 19.46
N ILE A 333 -2.75 12.56 18.48
CA ILE A 333 -2.06 13.08 17.31
C ILE A 333 -3.06 13.77 16.40
N ARG A 334 -2.80 15.03 16.10
CA ARG A 334 -3.52 15.82 15.10
C ARG A 334 -2.53 16.25 14.03
N PRO A 335 -2.91 16.30 12.75
CA PRO A 335 -2.08 16.93 11.73
C PRO A 335 -2.00 18.43 12.00
N GLU A 336 -0.88 19.03 11.69
CA GLU A 336 -0.68 20.49 11.65
C GLU A 336 -1.41 21.07 10.44
#